data_ae45a617835a60131bc3b2bedda1810d
#
_entry.id   ae45a617835a60131bc3b2bedda1810d
#
_cell.length_a   1.000
_cell.length_b   1.000
_cell.length_c   1.000
_cell.angle_alpha   90.00
_cell.angle_beta   90.00
_cell.angle_gamma   90.00
#
_symmetry.space_group_name_H-M   'P 1'
#
loop_
_entity.id
_entity.type
_entity.pdbx_description
1 polymer ?
#
loop_
_entity_poly.entity_id
_entity_poly.type
_entity_poly.pdbx_seq_one_letter_code
_entity_poly.pdbx_strand_id
1 'polypeptide(L)'
;MFEKLELSELQMNPFDEIGQHWLLISAKKEGVINTMTASWGQVGKNVATVYIRPQRYTKEFVDAGDYFTITFFDGYKKELGVLGSKSGRDGDKITEVNFDKEEVENQPTFKQGKMVFICKKIYSDWIKPEHFIDDSLDERWYPQKDYHEMYVGEIVAAYKQK
;
A
#
# COMPACT_ATOMS: atom_id res chain seq x y z
N MET A 1 11.93 7.37 14.80
CA MET A 1 12.88 7.78 13.73
C MET A 1 13.24 6.56 12.92
N PHE A 2 13.11 6.64 11.61
CA PHE A 2 13.44 5.54 10.70
C PHE A 2 14.95 5.46 10.42
N GLU A 3 15.49 4.26 10.36
CA GLU A 3 16.86 3.97 9.92
C GLU A 3 16.83 3.06 8.69
N LYS A 4 17.79 3.26 7.79
CA LYS A 4 17.88 2.50 6.55
C LYS A 4 18.13 1.02 6.84
N LEU A 5 17.46 0.15 6.11
CA LEU A 5 17.57 -1.30 6.20
C LEU A 5 18.03 -1.85 4.85
N GLU A 6 19.05 -2.72 4.87
CA GLU A 6 19.43 -3.45 3.66
C GLU A 6 18.42 -4.58 3.39
N LEU A 7 17.94 -4.66 2.15
CA LEU A 7 16.92 -5.66 1.77
C LEU A 7 17.39 -7.10 1.99
N SER A 8 18.70 -7.36 1.89
CA SER A 8 19.28 -8.67 2.15
C SER A 8 19.22 -9.09 3.64
N GLU A 9 19.04 -8.13 4.53
CA GLU A 9 18.93 -8.35 5.98
C GLU A 9 17.47 -8.41 6.44
N LEU A 10 16.54 -8.17 5.52
CA LEU A 10 15.13 -8.16 5.82
C LEU A 10 14.63 -9.56 6.19
N GLN A 11 14.06 -9.66 7.38
CA GLN A 11 13.34 -10.85 7.83
C GLN A 11 11.88 -10.48 8.05
N MET A 12 11.01 -11.06 7.23
CA MET A 12 9.57 -10.89 7.36
C MET A 12 8.84 -12.14 6.86
N ASN A 13 7.68 -12.41 7.46
CA ASN A 13 6.72 -13.35 6.92
C ASN A 13 5.64 -12.57 6.16
N PRO A 14 5.64 -12.57 4.81
CA PRO A 14 4.67 -11.79 4.04
C PRO A 14 3.20 -12.19 4.30
N PHE A 15 2.95 -13.44 4.67
CA PHE A 15 1.60 -13.90 5.01
C PHE A 15 1.06 -13.20 6.26
N ASP A 16 1.91 -13.01 7.27
CA ASP A 16 1.52 -12.32 8.50
C ASP A 16 1.47 -10.80 8.28
N GLU A 17 2.54 -10.25 7.72
CA GLU A 17 2.68 -8.79 7.56
C GLU A 17 1.64 -8.18 6.62
N ILE A 18 1.32 -8.87 5.53
CA ILE A 18 0.34 -8.39 4.55
C ILE A 18 -1.07 -8.84 4.92
N GLY A 19 -1.26 -10.16 5.11
CA GLY A 19 -2.59 -10.74 5.25
C GLY A 19 -3.21 -10.56 6.64
N GLN A 20 -2.39 -10.63 7.70
CA GLN A 20 -2.88 -10.59 9.09
C GLN A 20 -2.75 -9.20 9.71
N HIS A 21 -1.59 -8.56 9.60
CA HIS A 21 -1.34 -7.25 10.20
C HIS A 21 -1.87 -6.10 9.34
N TRP A 22 -1.94 -6.30 8.03
CA TRP A 22 -2.26 -5.31 7.01
C TRP A 22 -1.16 -4.27 6.84
N LEU A 23 -1.29 -3.50 5.78
CA LEU A 23 -0.34 -2.44 5.44
C LEU A 23 -1.06 -1.18 4.95
N LEU A 24 -0.34 -0.06 4.91
CA LEU A 24 -0.78 1.14 4.22
C LEU A 24 -0.01 1.30 2.90
N ILE A 25 -0.76 1.49 1.81
CA ILE A 25 -0.24 2.01 0.56
C ILE A 25 -0.44 3.52 0.60
N SER A 26 0.65 4.28 0.45
CA SER A 26 0.59 5.74 0.51
C SER A 26 1.29 6.35 -0.70
N ALA A 27 0.80 7.49 -1.15
CA ALA A 27 1.42 8.27 -2.21
C ALA A 27 1.15 9.77 -1.98
N LYS A 28 1.90 10.59 -2.70
CA LYS A 28 1.81 12.05 -2.63
C LYS A 28 1.45 12.61 -4.00
N LYS A 29 0.50 13.55 -4.01
CA LYS A 29 0.09 14.30 -5.19
C LYS A 29 -0.02 15.77 -4.80
N GLU A 30 0.69 16.65 -5.50
CA GLU A 30 0.66 18.10 -5.25
C GLU A 30 0.87 18.47 -3.77
N GLY A 31 1.81 17.78 -3.10
CA GLY A 31 2.11 17.99 -1.68
C GLY A 31 1.12 17.36 -0.70
N VAL A 32 0.00 16.83 -1.16
CA VAL A 32 -0.99 16.15 -0.34
C VAL A 32 -0.67 14.66 -0.25
N ILE A 33 -0.74 14.10 0.96
CA ILE A 33 -0.56 12.68 1.23
C ILE A 33 -1.93 12.02 1.34
N ASN A 34 -2.12 10.92 0.65
CA ASN A 34 -3.24 10.02 0.88
C ASN A 34 -2.77 8.58 1.07
N THR A 35 -3.59 7.80 1.77
CA THR A 35 -3.28 6.41 2.11
C THR A 35 -4.52 5.54 2.08
N MET A 36 -4.30 4.25 1.89
CA MET A 36 -5.34 3.23 2.01
C MET A 36 -4.77 1.97 2.65
N THR A 37 -5.61 1.26 3.39
CA THR A 37 -5.25 -0.06 3.92
C THR A 37 -5.39 -1.12 2.84
N ALA A 38 -4.43 -2.03 2.81
CA ALA A 38 -4.46 -3.23 1.98
C ALA A 38 -4.06 -4.46 2.78
N SER A 39 -4.59 -5.60 2.37
CA SER A 39 -4.27 -6.94 2.89
C SER A 39 -3.90 -7.91 1.78
N TRP A 40 -3.66 -7.41 0.59
CA TRP A 40 -3.28 -8.17 -0.60
C TRP A 40 -2.09 -7.53 -1.30
N GLY A 41 -1.06 -8.31 -1.54
CA GLY A 41 0.16 -7.92 -2.22
C GLY A 41 1.19 -9.03 -2.19
N GLN A 42 2.30 -8.81 -2.86
CA GLN A 42 3.45 -9.71 -2.86
C GLN A 42 4.75 -8.91 -2.70
N VAL A 43 5.75 -9.55 -2.11
CA VAL A 43 7.11 -9.04 -2.04
C VAL A 43 8.10 -10.15 -2.37
N GLY A 44 9.14 -9.83 -3.10
CA GLY A 44 10.21 -10.76 -3.44
C GLY A 44 11.08 -10.23 -4.58
N LYS A 45 12.33 -10.68 -4.66
CA LYS A 45 13.30 -10.27 -5.69
C LYS A 45 13.41 -8.73 -5.81
N ASN A 46 13.42 -8.02 -4.67
CA ASN A 46 13.49 -6.56 -4.58
C ASN A 46 12.31 -5.82 -5.28
N VAL A 47 11.19 -6.47 -5.46
CA VAL A 47 9.96 -5.85 -5.94
C VAL A 47 8.81 -6.07 -4.96
N ALA A 48 7.89 -5.12 -4.94
CA ALA A 48 6.62 -5.24 -4.26
C ALA A 48 5.48 -5.05 -5.28
N THR A 49 4.45 -5.86 -5.16
CA THR A 49 3.25 -5.75 -5.98
C THR A 49 2.06 -5.44 -5.10
N VAL A 50 1.29 -4.42 -5.45
CA VAL A 50 0.07 -4.02 -4.77
C VAL A 50 -1.10 -3.98 -5.75
N TYR A 51 -2.32 -4.12 -5.22
CA TYR A 51 -3.56 -4.17 -5.99
C TYR A 51 -4.51 -3.10 -5.48
N ILE A 52 -4.95 -2.20 -6.36
CA ILE A 52 -5.80 -1.05 -6.00
C ILE A 52 -7.04 -1.03 -6.87
N ARG A 53 -8.22 -1.02 -6.25
CA ARG A 53 -9.50 -0.89 -6.97
C ARG A 53 -9.68 0.53 -7.52
N PRO A 54 -10.40 0.70 -8.65
CA PRO A 54 -10.55 2.00 -9.33
C PRO A 54 -11.22 3.07 -8.47
N GLN A 55 -12.10 2.70 -7.54
CA GLN A 55 -12.80 3.64 -6.67
C GLN A 55 -11.96 4.15 -5.49
N ARG A 56 -10.78 3.58 -5.23
CA ARG A 56 -9.91 4.03 -4.14
C ARG A 56 -9.27 5.36 -4.47
N TYR A 57 -9.47 6.36 -3.60
CA TYR A 57 -8.90 7.70 -3.80
C TYR A 57 -7.37 7.70 -3.85
N THR A 58 -6.72 6.83 -3.10
CA THR A 58 -5.24 6.66 -3.12
C THR A 58 -4.72 6.29 -4.51
N LYS A 59 -5.56 5.64 -5.37
CA LYS A 59 -5.19 5.33 -6.74
C LYS A 59 -4.79 6.58 -7.53
N GLU A 60 -5.53 7.68 -7.40
CA GLU A 60 -5.20 8.94 -8.08
C GLU A 60 -3.82 9.48 -7.67
N PHE A 61 -3.39 9.22 -6.43
CA PHE A 61 -2.08 9.62 -5.92
C PHE A 61 -0.97 8.72 -6.45
N VAL A 62 -1.21 7.42 -6.49
CA VAL A 62 -0.26 6.44 -7.05
C VAL A 62 -0.08 6.67 -8.56
N ASP A 63 -1.16 6.98 -9.28
CA ASP A 63 -1.10 7.27 -10.73
C ASP A 63 -0.33 8.56 -11.03
N ALA A 64 -0.47 9.57 -10.17
CA ALA A 64 0.11 10.90 -10.39
C ALA A 64 1.64 10.97 -10.27
N GLY A 65 2.26 10.04 -9.53
CA GLY A 65 3.71 10.04 -9.27
C GLY A 65 4.40 8.76 -9.72
N ASP A 66 5.72 8.75 -9.62
CA ASP A 66 6.56 7.60 -9.96
C ASP A 66 6.73 6.61 -8.81
N TYR A 67 6.39 7.04 -7.58
CA TYR A 67 6.62 6.29 -6.36
C TYR A 67 5.34 6.08 -5.56
N PHE A 68 5.32 4.99 -4.83
CA PHE A 68 4.42 4.75 -3.70
C PHE A 68 5.19 4.14 -2.54
N THR A 69 4.64 4.20 -1.34
CA THR A 69 5.20 3.52 -0.19
C THR A 69 4.29 2.41 0.31
N ILE A 70 4.90 1.43 0.93
CA ILE A 70 4.21 0.40 1.71
C ILE A 70 4.72 0.52 3.14
N THR A 71 3.83 0.84 4.07
CA THR A 71 4.17 0.94 5.50
C THR A 71 3.53 -0.21 6.26
N PHE A 72 4.32 -0.94 7.03
CA PHE A 72 3.91 -2.05 7.88
C PHE A 72 3.82 -1.59 9.33
N PHE A 73 2.99 -2.26 10.13
CA PHE A 73 2.68 -1.88 11.50
C PHE A 73 2.69 -3.09 12.44
N ASP A 74 2.99 -2.83 13.73
CA ASP A 74 2.70 -3.75 14.82
C ASP A 74 1.52 -3.20 15.61
N GLY A 75 0.40 -3.92 15.56
CA GLY A 75 -0.87 -3.42 16.12
C GLY A 75 -1.58 -2.45 15.17
N TYR A 76 -2.29 -1.46 15.72
CA TYR A 76 -3.05 -0.45 14.97
C TYR A 76 -4.16 -0.98 14.05
N LYS A 77 -4.60 -2.23 14.26
CA LYS A 77 -5.61 -2.87 13.39
C LYS A 77 -6.91 -2.08 13.29
N LYS A 78 -7.31 -1.42 14.40
CA LYS A 78 -8.49 -0.56 14.44
C LYS A 78 -8.33 0.68 13.55
N GLU A 79 -7.21 1.36 13.68
CA GLU A 79 -6.85 2.55 12.89
C GLU A 79 -6.71 2.20 11.41
N LEU A 80 -6.04 1.09 11.10
CA LEU A 80 -5.94 0.57 9.74
C LEU A 80 -7.31 0.23 9.15
N GLY A 81 -8.24 -0.31 9.96
CA GLY A 81 -9.62 -0.55 9.57
C GLY A 81 -10.34 0.74 9.15
N VAL A 82 -10.18 1.82 9.90
CA VAL A 82 -10.74 3.14 9.57
C VAL A 82 -10.12 3.67 8.27
N LEU A 83 -8.79 3.62 8.15
CA LEU A 83 -8.08 4.09 6.95
C LEU A 83 -8.45 3.30 5.69
N GLY A 84 -8.85 2.04 5.84
CA GLY A 84 -9.31 1.19 4.74
C GLY A 84 -10.79 1.36 4.35
N SER A 85 -11.64 1.76 5.30
CA SER A 85 -13.09 1.89 5.09
C SER A 85 -13.54 3.29 4.67
N LYS A 86 -12.80 4.33 5.08
CA LYS A 86 -13.10 5.74 4.75
C LYS A 86 -12.30 6.24 3.56
N SER A 87 -12.90 7.12 2.76
CA SER A 87 -12.23 7.81 1.66
C SER A 87 -11.61 9.12 2.13
N GLY A 88 -10.40 9.42 1.64
CA GLY A 88 -9.79 10.73 1.84
C GLY A 88 -10.51 11.87 1.09
N ARG A 89 -11.46 11.54 0.19
CA ARG A 89 -12.36 12.54 -0.43
C ARG A 89 -13.36 13.11 0.57
N ASP A 90 -13.72 12.34 1.59
CA ASP A 90 -14.78 12.69 2.54
C ASP A 90 -14.26 13.41 3.80
N GLY A 91 -12.94 13.50 3.96
CA GLY A 91 -12.30 14.17 5.09
C GLY A 91 -10.89 13.66 5.38
N ASP A 92 -10.22 14.27 6.35
CA ASP A 92 -8.87 13.87 6.78
C ASP A 92 -8.92 12.68 7.74
N LYS A 93 -9.06 11.50 7.15
CA LYS A 93 -9.09 10.24 7.90
C LYS A 93 -7.78 9.93 8.63
N ILE A 94 -6.65 10.51 8.19
CA ILE A 94 -5.35 10.32 8.82
C ILE A 94 -5.33 11.01 10.19
N THR A 95 -5.79 12.25 10.24
CA THR A 95 -5.95 12.98 11.50
C THR A 95 -6.98 12.32 12.42
N GLU A 96 -8.05 11.76 11.87
CA GLU A 96 -9.09 11.06 12.65
C GLU A 96 -8.53 9.87 13.45
N VAL A 97 -7.56 9.15 12.90
CA VAL A 97 -6.91 8.02 13.60
C VAL A 97 -5.68 8.45 14.40
N ASN A 98 -5.39 9.74 14.48
CA ASN A 98 -4.22 10.30 15.15
C ASN A 98 -2.88 9.75 14.64
N PHE A 99 -2.77 9.49 13.33
CA PHE A 99 -1.52 9.10 12.72
C PHE A 99 -0.69 10.33 12.37
N ASP A 100 0.57 10.34 12.80
CA ASP A 100 1.54 11.38 12.48
C ASP A 100 2.16 11.11 11.11
N LYS A 101 1.91 12.01 10.16
CA LYS A 101 2.56 11.98 8.85
C LYS A 101 4.07 12.17 9.03
N GLU A 102 4.85 11.34 8.38
CA GLU A 102 6.32 11.42 8.29
C GLU A 102 6.74 11.20 6.84
N GLU A 103 7.92 11.67 6.48
CA GLU A 103 8.50 11.42 5.16
C GLU A 103 9.90 10.81 5.31
N VAL A 104 10.18 9.81 4.48
CA VAL A 104 11.50 9.23 4.32
C VAL A 104 11.90 9.37 2.85
N GLU A 105 13.04 10.00 2.57
CA GLU A 105 13.46 10.35 1.19
C GLU A 105 12.36 11.06 0.39
N ASN A 106 11.66 12.01 1.01
CA ASN A 106 10.50 12.74 0.46
C ASN A 106 9.29 11.86 0.09
N GLN A 107 9.24 10.61 0.52
CA GLN A 107 8.12 9.72 0.32
C GLN A 107 7.30 9.56 1.60
N PRO A 108 5.96 9.49 1.49
CA PRO A 108 5.08 9.52 2.66
C PRO A 108 5.11 8.23 3.47
N THR A 109 5.14 8.36 4.78
CA THR A 109 4.94 7.27 5.73
C THR A 109 4.29 7.83 7.01
N PHE A 110 4.31 7.07 8.09
CA PHE A 110 3.74 7.45 9.38
C PHE A 110 4.69 7.06 10.52
N LYS A 111 4.78 7.90 11.54
CA LYS A 111 5.60 7.62 12.73
C LYS A 111 5.24 6.32 13.43
N GLN A 112 4.00 5.88 13.32
CA GLN A 112 3.49 4.64 13.90
C GLN A 112 3.93 3.38 13.13
N GLY A 113 4.47 3.55 11.90
CA GLY A 113 4.95 2.44 11.10
C GLY A 113 6.19 1.77 11.68
N LYS A 114 6.26 0.46 11.69
CA LYS A 114 7.47 -0.28 12.09
C LYS A 114 8.51 -0.38 10.96
N MET A 115 8.03 -0.42 9.73
CA MET A 115 8.88 -0.58 8.54
C MET A 115 8.18 0.07 7.34
N VAL A 116 8.97 0.67 6.45
CA VAL A 116 8.48 1.25 5.21
C VAL A 116 9.36 0.85 4.02
N PHE A 117 8.71 0.48 2.92
CA PHE A 117 9.34 0.30 1.62
C PHE A 117 9.01 1.48 0.72
N ILE A 118 10.03 2.04 0.09
CA ILE A 118 9.88 3.03 -0.99
C ILE A 118 9.94 2.27 -2.31
N CYS A 119 8.85 2.33 -3.07
CA CYS A 119 8.65 1.56 -4.29
C CYS A 119 8.58 2.50 -5.51
N LYS A 120 9.49 2.34 -6.47
CA LYS A 120 9.43 3.01 -7.77
C LYS A 120 8.62 2.16 -8.72
N LYS A 121 7.53 2.72 -9.30
CA LYS A 121 6.70 2.00 -10.26
C LYS A 121 7.52 1.58 -11.48
N ILE A 122 7.43 0.31 -11.87
CA ILE A 122 8.09 -0.25 -13.04
C ILE A 122 7.13 -0.93 -14.00
N TYR A 123 5.94 -1.29 -13.54
CA TYR A 123 4.91 -1.93 -14.37
C TYR A 123 3.53 -1.75 -13.73
N SER A 124 2.49 -1.64 -14.56
CA SER A 124 1.10 -1.80 -14.12
C SER A 124 0.27 -2.51 -15.17
N ASP A 125 -0.72 -3.26 -14.73
CA ASP A 125 -1.76 -3.85 -15.57
C ASP A 125 -3.02 -4.10 -14.72
N TRP A 126 -4.16 -4.24 -15.38
CA TRP A 126 -5.43 -4.56 -14.74
C TRP A 126 -5.62 -6.06 -14.59
N ILE A 127 -6.27 -6.50 -13.51
CA ILE A 127 -6.88 -7.82 -13.48
C ILE A 127 -7.95 -7.84 -14.58
N LYS A 128 -7.89 -8.82 -15.48
CA LYS A 128 -8.75 -8.93 -16.65
C LYS A 128 -9.69 -10.13 -16.52
N PRO A 129 -11.00 -9.96 -16.72
CA PRO A 129 -11.95 -11.07 -16.59
C PRO A 129 -11.64 -12.25 -17.50
N GLU A 130 -11.18 -11.99 -18.71
CA GLU A 130 -10.82 -13.02 -19.71
C GLU A 130 -9.55 -13.81 -19.34
N HIS A 131 -8.83 -13.41 -18.30
CA HIS A 131 -7.62 -14.10 -17.82
C HIS A 131 -7.89 -15.01 -16.61
N PHE A 132 -9.10 -15.05 -16.08
CA PHE A 132 -9.45 -16.03 -15.05
C PHE A 132 -9.47 -17.43 -15.66
N ILE A 133 -8.68 -18.32 -15.09
CA ILE A 133 -8.66 -19.76 -15.46
C ILE A 133 -9.90 -20.47 -14.90
N ASP A 134 -10.33 -20.05 -13.70
CA ASP A 134 -11.60 -20.44 -13.10
C ASP A 134 -12.59 -19.27 -13.24
N ASP A 135 -13.49 -19.36 -14.20
CA ASP A 135 -14.45 -18.31 -14.52
C ASP A 135 -15.37 -17.94 -13.34
N SER A 136 -15.56 -18.87 -12.40
CA SER A 136 -16.41 -18.62 -11.20
C SER A 136 -15.83 -17.53 -10.28
N LEU A 137 -14.51 -17.27 -10.34
CA LEU A 137 -13.84 -16.29 -9.52
C LEU A 137 -14.15 -14.85 -9.93
N ASP A 138 -14.45 -14.61 -11.19
CA ASP A 138 -14.84 -13.29 -11.68
C ASP A 138 -16.11 -12.80 -10.99
N GLU A 139 -17.17 -13.60 -11.01
CA GLU A 139 -18.42 -13.29 -10.33
C GLU A 139 -18.28 -13.22 -8.81
N ARG A 140 -17.46 -14.10 -8.24
CA ARG A 140 -17.27 -14.19 -6.78
C ARG A 140 -16.52 -12.99 -6.22
N TRP A 141 -15.46 -12.53 -6.89
CA TRP A 141 -14.58 -11.49 -6.36
C TRP A 141 -14.83 -10.10 -6.96
N TYR A 142 -15.43 -10.07 -8.14
CA TYR A 142 -15.73 -8.84 -8.87
C TYR A 142 -17.19 -8.77 -9.36
N PRO A 143 -18.18 -8.91 -8.45
CA PRO A 143 -19.58 -8.85 -8.86
C PRO A 143 -19.97 -7.50 -9.46
N GLN A 144 -19.19 -6.45 -9.17
CA GLN A 144 -19.40 -5.10 -9.71
C GLN A 144 -18.42 -4.77 -10.84
N LYS A 145 -17.61 -5.74 -11.29
CA LYS A 145 -16.60 -5.58 -12.35
C LYS A 145 -15.58 -4.45 -12.08
N ASP A 146 -15.33 -4.16 -10.80
CA ASP A 146 -14.40 -3.14 -10.30
C ASP A 146 -12.99 -3.73 -10.09
N TYR A 147 -12.42 -4.26 -11.16
CA TYR A 147 -11.14 -4.98 -11.15
C TYR A 147 -10.02 -4.13 -10.57
N HIS A 148 -9.11 -4.79 -9.83
CA HIS A 148 -7.91 -4.12 -9.33
C HIS A 148 -6.93 -3.82 -10.48
N GLU A 149 -6.29 -2.68 -10.41
CA GLU A 149 -5.03 -2.45 -11.10
C GLU A 149 -3.88 -2.95 -10.22
N MET A 150 -3.01 -3.74 -10.83
CA MET A 150 -1.79 -4.23 -10.23
C MET A 150 -0.67 -3.24 -10.51
N TYR A 151 0.06 -2.83 -9.48
CA TYR A 151 1.26 -2.01 -9.59
C TYR A 151 2.46 -2.80 -9.09
N VAL A 152 3.46 -2.95 -9.93
CA VAL A 152 4.75 -3.53 -9.54
C VAL A 152 5.73 -2.38 -9.32
N GLY A 153 6.31 -2.32 -8.14
CA GLY A 153 7.31 -1.34 -7.75
C GLY A 153 8.64 -2.01 -7.41
N GLU A 154 9.74 -1.50 -7.95
CA GLU A 154 11.06 -1.82 -7.44
C GLU A 154 11.22 -1.21 -6.04
N ILE A 155 11.60 -2.02 -5.05
CA ILE A 155 11.92 -1.54 -3.71
C ILE A 155 13.30 -0.89 -3.77
N VAL A 156 13.33 0.44 -3.91
CA VAL A 156 14.57 1.22 -4.03
C VAL A 156 15.18 1.55 -2.68
N ALA A 157 14.39 1.53 -1.62
CA ALA A 157 14.86 1.69 -0.24
C ALA A 157 13.89 1.05 0.75
N ALA A 158 14.41 0.59 1.87
CA ALA A 158 13.66 0.10 3.01
C ALA A 158 14.17 0.76 4.29
N TYR A 159 13.26 1.01 5.23
CA TYR A 159 13.54 1.62 6.51
C TYR A 159 12.76 0.92 7.61
N LYS A 160 13.34 0.82 8.80
CA LYS A 160 12.67 0.33 10.01
C LYS A 160 12.71 1.37 11.12
N GLN A 161 11.78 1.29 12.06
CA GLN A 161 11.84 2.08 13.29
C GLN A 161 13.04 1.65 14.15
N LYS A 162 13.69 2.63 14.77
CA LYS A 162 14.69 2.39 15.80
C LYS A 162 14.05 1.93 17.10
#